data_5fff9d012562965a3c31988a0ce44c9d
#
_entry.id   5fff9d012562965a3c31988a0ce44c9d
#
_cell.length_a   1.000
_cell.length_b   1.000
_cell.length_c   1.000
_cell.angle_alpha   90.00
_cell.angle_beta   90.00
_cell.angle_gamma   90.00
#
_symmetry.space_group_name_H-M   'P 1'
#
loop_
_entity.id
_entity.type
_entity.pdbx_description
1 polymer ?
#
loop_
_entity_poly.entity_id
_entity_poly.type
_entity_poly.pdbx_seq_one_letter_code
_entity_poly.pdbx_strand_id
1 'polypeptide(L)'
;MDPEHASVNGRKKPQRPRRTHREVADELRARIRSGALQPGQRMPTQAQLAAEFGVERPAVRQALRILQSEQLLTNVSKGAPATVAAGPGRAPTGPSAPPLPTTVGLAPRITAAFEAEHVEIDAVCLTSISLTLALGEPLRRIHSGRLKPAKVDLRVLLPGRDIDLAFPVPVEGRDGDEDPVHERWLAQRNAQGQVLRHNLLALRATHGIDVRVSFRALPFTPPVKLYLLNREEALFAYYTLARSKAQIDQEYLETYDAQGIRSLLFGFEQGPGPRDTAFVEQSHMWFNALWETISSELVLTG
;
A
#
# COMPACT_ATOMS: atom_id res chain seq x y z
N MET A 1 -44.21 -37.69 -69.34
CA MET A 1 -45.05 -37.38 -68.17
C MET A 1 -44.05 -37.33 -67.01
N ASP A 2 -43.59 -36.11 -66.71
CA ASP A 2 -42.84 -35.82 -65.52
C ASP A 2 -43.74 -35.64 -64.32
N PRO A 3 -43.22 -35.88 -63.11
CA PRO A 3 -43.47 -34.92 -62.09
C PRO A 3 -42.17 -34.44 -61.34
N GLU A 4 -42.08 -33.17 -61.32
CA GLU A 4 -41.56 -32.22 -60.42
C GLU A 4 -40.80 -32.70 -59.12
N HIS A 5 -39.58 -32.32 -59.04
CA HIS A 5 -38.80 -32.24 -57.79
C HIS A 5 -39.09 -30.94 -57.08
N ALA A 6 -39.79 -31.00 -55.96
CA ALA A 6 -39.93 -29.90 -55.04
C ALA A 6 -38.69 -29.79 -54.16
N SER A 7 -37.91 -28.71 -54.31
CA SER A 7 -36.79 -28.31 -53.50
C SER A 7 -37.26 -27.77 -52.16
N VAL A 8 -36.92 -28.46 -51.08
CA VAL A 8 -37.16 -28.02 -49.72
C VAL A 8 -36.12 -26.97 -49.31
N ASN A 9 -36.55 -25.72 -49.30
CA ASN A 9 -35.75 -24.57 -48.77
C ASN A 9 -35.58 -24.68 -47.27
N GLY A 10 -34.39 -25.09 -46.81
CA GLY A 10 -33.96 -25.06 -45.40
C GLY A 10 -33.82 -23.62 -44.89
N ARG A 11 -34.79 -23.16 -44.11
CA ARG A 11 -34.70 -21.88 -43.38
C ARG A 11 -33.56 -21.94 -42.40
N LYS A 12 -32.40 -21.27 -42.69
CA LYS A 12 -31.36 -20.94 -41.72
C LYS A 12 -31.97 -20.11 -40.61
N LYS A 13 -31.97 -20.63 -39.38
CA LYS A 13 -32.28 -19.85 -38.17
C LYS A 13 -31.35 -18.63 -38.13
N PRO A 14 -31.85 -17.42 -37.74
CA PRO A 14 -31.01 -16.24 -37.60
C PRO A 14 -29.98 -16.49 -36.49
N GLN A 15 -28.71 -16.54 -36.86
CA GLN A 15 -27.63 -16.54 -35.91
C GLN A 15 -27.60 -15.17 -35.24
N ARG A 16 -27.79 -15.14 -33.89
CA ARG A 16 -27.56 -13.94 -33.11
C ARG A 16 -26.10 -13.47 -33.39
N PRO A 17 -25.87 -12.15 -33.60
CA PRO A 17 -24.54 -11.64 -33.87
C PRO A 17 -23.59 -12.08 -32.73
N ARG A 18 -22.49 -12.76 -33.08
CA ARG A 18 -21.48 -13.19 -32.15
C ARG A 18 -20.84 -11.94 -31.54
N ARG A 19 -20.90 -11.80 -30.22
CA ARG A 19 -20.23 -10.70 -29.48
C ARG A 19 -18.74 -10.69 -29.79
N THR A 20 -18.19 -9.51 -29.95
CA THR A 20 -16.74 -9.30 -30.17
C THR A 20 -15.99 -9.35 -28.84
N HIS A 21 -14.69 -9.57 -28.88
CA HIS A 21 -13.84 -9.50 -27.68
C HIS A 21 -13.89 -8.12 -26.97
N ARG A 22 -14.16 -7.04 -27.74
CA ARG A 22 -14.33 -5.69 -27.16
C ARG A 22 -15.64 -5.57 -26.38
N GLU A 23 -16.74 -6.05 -26.91
CA GLU A 23 -18.03 -6.05 -26.21
C GLU A 23 -17.98 -6.90 -24.93
N VAL A 24 -17.26 -8.02 -24.96
CA VAL A 24 -17.01 -8.82 -23.74
C VAL A 24 -16.18 -8.03 -22.71
N ALA A 25 -15.14 -7.32 -23.15
CA ALA A 25 -14.34 -6.49 -22.27
C ALA A 25 -15.15 -5.33 -21.67
N ASP A 26 -16.01 -4.69 -22.49
CA ASP A 26 -16.87 -3.57 -22.06
C ASP A 26 -17.88 -4.02 -21.00
N GLU A 27 -18.52 -5.17 -21.20
CA GLU A 27 -19.46 -5.74 -20.22
C GLU A 27 -18.77 -6.13 -18.91
N LEU A 28 -17.62 -6.79 -18.97
CA LEU A 28 -16.84 -7.13 -17.77
C LEU A 28 -16.34 -5.88 -17.05
N ARG A 29 -15.95 -4.85 -17.78
CA ARG A 29 -15.56 -3.53 -17.23
C ARG A 29 -16.74 -2.87 -16.50
N ALA A 30 -17.94 -2.94 -17.08
CA ALA A 30 -19.15 -2.41 -16.44
C ALA A 30 -19.45 -3.14 -15.12
N ARG A 31 -19.32 -4.48 -15.08
CA ARG A 31 -19.50 -5.29 -13.86
C ARG A 31 -18.47 -5.00 -12.78
N ILE A 32 -17.22 -4.74 -13.15
CA ILE A 32 -16.16 -4.33 -12.21
C ILE A 32 -16.47 -2.93 -11.65
N ARG A 33 -16.87 -1.99 -12.50
CA ARG A 33 -17.19 -0.62 -12.07
C ARG A 33 -18.45 -0.52 -11.22
N SER A 34 -19.45 -1.35 -11.49
CA SER A 34 -20.69 -1.41 -10.69
C SER A 34 -20.56 -2.18 -9.38
N GLY A 35 -19.41 -2.84 -9.14
CA GLY A 35 -19.20 -3.68 -7.97
C GLY A 35 -19.84 -5.07 -8.05
N ALA A 36 -20.45 -5.45 -9.19
CA ALA A 36 -20.97 -6.81 -9.42
C ALA A 36 -19.82 -7.85 -9.46
N LEU A 37 -18.62 -7.41 -9.83
CA LEU A 37 -17.36 -8.15 -9.67
C LEU A 37 -16.48 -7.35 -8.70
N GLN A 38 -16.31 -7.88 -7.51
CA GLN A 38 -15.62 -7.17 -6.43
C GLN A 38 -14.09 -7.22 -6.58
N PRO A 39 -13.36 -6.19 -6.13
CA PRO A 39 -11.89 -6.23 -6.02
C PRO A 39 -11.42 -7.47 -5.25
N GLY A 40 -10.38 -8.15 -5.77
CA GLY A 40 -9.87 -9.40 -5.20
C GLY A 40 -10.66 -10.66 -5.56
N GLN A 41 -11.85 -10.53 -6.14
CA GLN A 41 -12.68 -11.67 -6.56
C GLN A 41 -12.03 -12.39 -7.74
N ARG A 42 -12.02 -13.73 -7.70
CA ARG A 42 -11.63 -14.55 -8.85
C ARG A 42 -12.68 -14.50 -9.93
N MET A 43 -12.26 -14.21 -11.15
CA MET A 43 -13.11 -14.26 -12.32
C MET A 43 -13.61 -15.69 -12.61
N PRO A 44 -14.78 -15.86 -13.24
CA PRO A 44 -15.15 -17.14 -13.83
C PRO A 44 -14.08 -17.61 -14.81
N THR A 45 -13.95 -18.91 -14.97
CA THR A 45 -13.00 -19.49 -15.92
C THR A 45 -13.24 -19.03 -17.34
N GLN A 46 -12.21 -19.06 -18.19
CA GLN A 46 -12.37 -18.70 -19.62
C GLN A 46 -13.42 -19.55 -20.33
N ALA A 47 -13.63 -20.80 -19.88
CA ALA A 47 -14.67 -21.67 -20.42
C ALA A 47 -16.08 -21.21 -20.01
N GLN A 48 -16.26 -20.81 -18.74
CA GLN A 48 -17.52 -20.29 -18.24
C GLN A 48 -17.88 -18.96 -18.90
N LEU A 49 -16.91 -18.04 -19.02
CA LEU A 49 -17.12 -16.77 -19.73
C LEU A 49 -17.45 -16.97 -21.22
N ALA A 50 -16.79 -17.94 -21.89
CA ALA A 50 -17.07 -18.27 -23.28
C ALA A 50 -18.53 -18.77 -23.46
N ALA A 51 -18.97 -19.61 -22.53
CA ALA A 51 -20.36 -20.11 -22.52
C ALA A 51 -21.38 -18.98 -22.21
N GLU A 52 -21.07 -18.14 -21.21
CA GLU A 52 -21.95 -17.04 -20.79
C GLU A 52 -22.15 -15.99 -21.89
N PHE A 53 -21.06 -15.59 -22.57
CA PHE A 53 -21.10 -14.55 -23.60
C PHE A 53 -21.41 -15.11 -25.01
N GLY A 54 -21.47 -16.43 -25.18
CA GLY A 54 -21.68 -17.06 -26.48
C GLY A 54 -20.53 -16.82 -27.48
N VAL A 55 -19.28 -16.74 -26.97
CA VAL A 55 -18.09 -16.46 -27.76
C VAL A 55 -17.05 -17.59 -27.64
N GLU A 56 -16.07 -17.60 -28.52
CA GLU A 56 -14.98 -18.57 -28.43
C GLU A 56 -13.95 -18.16 -27.36
N ARG A 57 -13.25 -19.15 -26.73
CA ARG A 57 -12.19 -18.91 -25.72
C ARG A 57 -11.11 -17.93 -26.15
N PRO A 58 -10.64 -17.87 -27.43
CA PRO A 58 -9.71 -16.84 -27.88
C PRO A 58 -10.22 -15.41 -27.70
N ALA A 59 -11.53 -15.16 -27.97
CA ALA A 59 -12.14 -13.85 -27.79
C ALA A 59 -12.19 -13.46 -26.31
N VAL A 60 -12.54 -14.38 -25.40
CA VAL A 60 -12.48 -14.17 -23.95
C VAL A 60 -11.05 -13.84 -23.51
N ARG A 61 -10.06 -14.58 -23.99
CA ARG A 61 -8.65 -14.33 -23.63
C ARG A 61 -8.19 -12.95 -24.06
N GLN A 62 -8.64 -12.47 -25.21
CA GLN A 62 -8.32 -11.14 -25.70
C GLN A 62 -9.02 -10.06 -24.87
N ALA A 63 -10.28 -10.25 -24.49
CA ALA A 63 -11.01 -9.39 -23.59
C ALA A 63 -10.32 -9.27 -22.21
N LEU A 64 -9.89 -10.39 -21.63
CA LEU A 64 -9.17 -10.39 -20.34
C LEU A 64 -7.80 -9.68 -20.44
N ARG A 65 -7.09 -9.77 -21.58
CA ARG A 65 -5.84 -9.03 -21.81
C ARG A 65 -6.08 -7.51 -21.89
N ILE A 66 -7.18 -7.07 -22.53
CA ILE A 66 -7.56 -5.66 -22.56
C ILE A 66 -7.79 -5.17 -21.14
N LEU A 67 -8.55 -5.87 -20.31
CA LEU A 67 -8.80 -5.50 -18.92
C LEU A 67 -7.54 -5.56 -18.06
N GLN A 68 -6.59 -6.44 -18.37
CA GLN A 68 -5.29 -6.48 -17.72
C GLN A 68 -4.43 -5.28 -18.10
N SER A 69 -4.41 -4.86 -19.37
CA SER A 69 -3.69 -3.65 -19.81
C SER A 69 -4.30 -2.37 -19.21
N GLU A 70 -5.59 -2.39 -18.90
CA GLU A 70 -6.30 -1.33 -18.17
C GLU A 70 -6.15 -1.42 -16.65
N GLN A 71 -5.33 -2.36 -16.15
CA GLN A 71 -5.12 -2.62 -14.72
C GLN A 71 -6.39 -3.00 -13.94
N LEU A 72 -7.42 -3.47 -14.62
CA LEU A 72 -8.66 -3.93 -14.01
C LEU A 72 -8.61 -5.42 -13.60
N LEU A 73 -7.66 -6.19 -14.12
CA LEU A 73 -7.41 -7.59 -13.78
C LEU A 73 -5.94 -7.84 -13.50
N THR A 74 -5.69 -8.77 -12.58
CA THR A 74 -4.36 -9.34 -12.30
C THR A 74 -4.34 -10.83 -12.61
N ASN A 75 -3.12 -11.43 -12.74
CA ASN A 75 -2.91 -12.87 -12.92
C ASN A 75 -3.63 -13.49 -14.14
N VAL A 76 -3.70 -12.78 -15.26
CA VAL A 76 -4.22 -13.34 -16.52
C VAL A 76 -3.19 -14.28 -17.10
N SER A 77 -3.24 -15.57 -16.76
CA SER A 77 -2.32 -16.61 -17.23
C SER A 77 -3.06 -17.80 -17.84
N LYS A 78 -2.31 -18.70 -18.55
CA LYS A 78 -2.84 -19.98 -19.03
C LYS A 78 -3.13 -20.89 -17.84
N GLY A 79 -4.42 -21.20 -17.60
CA GLY A 79 -4.81 -22.25 -16.66
C GLY A 79 -5.33 -21.77 -15.27
N ALA A 80 -5.16 -20.51 -14.91
CA ALA A 80 -5.75 -19.97 -13.69
C ALA A 80 -6.78 -18.87 -13.99
N PRO A 81 -7.89 -18.76 -13.23
CA PRO A 81 -8.81 -17.65 -13.35
C PRO A 81 -8.11 -16.33 -13.02
N ALA A 82 -8.35 -15.28 -13.80
CA ALA A 82 -7.89 -13.93 -13.51
C ALA A 82 -8.55 -13.42 -12.22
N THR A 83 -7.93 -12.47 -11.56
CA THR A 83 -8.48 -11.81 -10.36
C THR A 83 -8.79 -10.35 -10.69
N VAL A 84 -9.92 -9.84 -10.23
CA VAL A 84 -10.29 -8.44 -10.37
C VAL A 84 -9.26 -7.61 -9.60
N ALA A 85 -8.60 -6.67 -10.28
CA ALA A 85 -7.63 -5.79 -9.64
C ALA A 85 -8.37 -4.87 -8.65
N ALA A 86 -7.75 -4.62 -7.52
CA ALA A 86 -8.13 -3.48 -6.70
C ALA A 86 -7.85 -2.23 -7.56
N GLY A 87 -8.87 -1.41 -7.81
CA GLY A 87 -8.74 -0.19 -8.62
C GLY A 87 -7.60 0.69 -8.11
N PRO A 88 -7.11 1.66 -8.91
CA PRO A 88 -6.07 2.57 -8.47
C PRO A 88 -6.56 3.35 -7.25
N GLY A 89 -6.18 2.92 -6.06
CA GLY A 89 -6.56 3.51 -4.77
C GLY A 89 -6.94 2.54 -3.67
N ARG A 90 -7.18 1.27 -3.97
CA ARG A 90 -7.40 0.27 -2.92
C ARG A 90 -6.49 -0.92 -3.18
N ALA A 91 -5.37 -0.96 -2.46
CA ALA A 91 -4.59 -2.19 -2.31
C ALA A 91 -5.54 -3.31 -1.85
N PRO A 92 -5.33 -4.58 -2.28
CA PRO A 92 -6.16 -5.69 -1.80
C PRO A 92 -6.09 -5.70 -0.27
N THR A 93 -7.18 -5.23 0.35
CA THR A 93 -7.37 -5.22 1.79
C THR A 93 -8.15 -6.47 2.11
N GLY A 94 -7.48 -7.49 2.55
CA GLY A 94 -8.08 -8.70 3.04
C GLY A 94 -7.01 -9.62 3.61
N PRO A 95 -7.32 -10.47 4.58
CA PRO A 95 -6.36 -11.35 5.25
C PRO A 95 -5.63 -12.34 4.31
N SER A 96 -5.98 -12.38 3.04
CA SER A 96 -5.36 -13.21 1.98
C SER A 96 -4.59 -12.44 0.93
N ALA A 97 -4.45 -11.12 1.04
CA ALA A 97 -3.68 -10.36 0.06
C ALA A 97 -2.17 -10.60 0.26
N PRO A 98 -1.39 -10.89 -0.79
CA PRO A 98 0.04 -11.02 -0.65
C PRO A 98 0.64 -9.70 -0.16
N PRO A 99 1.65 -9.75 0.74
CA PRO A 99 2.32 -8.55 1.21
C PRO A 99 2.99 -7.82 0.05
N LEU A 100 2.87 -6.50 0.03
CA LEU A 100 3.44 -5.62 -1.00
C LEU A 100 4.66 -4.89 -0.42
N PRO A 101 5.62 -4.46 -1.25
CA PRO A 101 6.68 -3.56 -0.79
C PRO A 101 6.08 -2.32 -0.11
N THR A 102 6.72 -1.82 0.94
CA THR A 102 6.22 -0.66 1.71
C THR A 102 5.91 0.55 0.82
N THR A 103 6.73 0.81 -0.23
CA THR A 103 6.49 1.88 -1.21
C THR A 103 5.17 1.75 -1.98
N VAL A 104 4.69 0.53 -2.16
CA VAL A 104 3.45 0.25 -2.91
C VAL A 104 2.27 0.08 -1.98
N GLY A 105 2.48 -0.62 -0.87
CA GLY A 105 1.41 -1.03 0.04
C GLY A 105 0.96 0.04 1.04
N LEU A 106 1.85 0.96 1.45
CA LEU A 106 1.54 1.91 2.53
C LEU A 106 0.64 3.05 2.08
N ALA A 107 0.91 3.68 0.94
CA ALA A 107 0.18 4.87 0.49
C ALA A 107 -1.34 4.64 0.29
N PRO A 108 -1.81 3.52 -0.31
CA PRO A 108 -3.23 3.23 -0.39
C PRO A 108 -3.91 3.08 0.98
N ARG A 109 -3.22 2.46 1.96
CA ARG A 109 -3.74 2.24 3.31
C ARG A 109 -3.85 3.55 4.08
N ILE A 110 -2.80 4.37 4.06
CA ILE A 110 -2.83 5.73 4.62
C ILE A 110 -3.95 6.55 3.96
N THR A 111 -4.12 6.48 2.64
CA THR A 111 -5.17 7.22 1.94
C THR A 111 -6.57 6.78 2.39
N ALA A 112 -6.79 5.48 2.59
CA ALA A 112 -8.04 4.96 3.12
C ALA A 112 -8.29 5.43 4.57
N ALA A 113 -7.25 5.45 5.41
CA ALA A 113 -7.37 5.97 6.77
C ALA A 113 -7.82 7.44 6.81
N PHE A 114 -7.45 8.25 5.82
CA PHE A 114 -7.88 9.66 5.71
C PHE A 114 -9.34 9.84 5.24
N GLU A 115 -10.06 8.77 4.93
CA GLU A 115 -11.50 8.82 4.66
C GLU A 115 -12.32 8.98 5.96
N ALA A 116 -11.72 8.69 7.12
CA ALA A 116 -12.33 8.90 8.42
C ALA A 116 -12.40 10.39 8.78
N GLU A 117 -13.40 10.78 9.59
CA GLU A 117 -13.52 12.12 10.12
C GLU A 117 -12.39 12.46 11.12
N HIS A 118 -12.00 11.47 11.94
CA HIS A 118 -10.84 11.54 12.82
C HIS A 118 -9.81 10.50 12.39
N VAL A 119 -8.66 10.97 11.94
CA VAL A 119 -7.53 10.14 11.50
C VAL A 119 -6.55 9.99 12.64
N GLU A 120 -6.31 8.77 13.07
CA GLU A 120 -5.29 8.43 14.07
C GLU A 120 -4.20 7.59 13.40
N ILE A 121 -2.96 8.04 13.45
CA ILE A 121 -1.80 7.31 12.91
C ILE A 121 -0.72 7.23 13.98
N ASP A 122 -0.34 6.01 14.34
CA ASP A 122 0.81 5.74 15.17
C ASP A 122 1.89 5.02 14.36
N ALA A 123 3.13 5.44 14.48
CA ALA A 123 4.22 4.85 13.72
C ALA A 123 5.47 4.58 14.58
N VAL A 124 6.06 3.40 14.39
CA VAL A 124 7.42 3.06 14.86
C VAL A 124 8.29 2.83 13.64
N CYS A 125 9.36 3.58 13.48
CA CYS A 125 10.23 3.47 12.31
C CYS A 125 11.64 4.02 12.57
N LEU A 126 12.58 3.65 11.70
CA LEU A 126 13.96 4.15 11.75
C LEU A 126 14.06 5.61 11.30
N THR A 127 13.27 5.95 10.27
CA THR A 127 13.07 7.30 9.73
C THR A 127 11.63 7.42 9.24
N SER A 128 11.10 8.63 9.13
CA SER A 128 9.72 8.85 8.65
C SER A 128 9.56 8.89 7.12
N ILE A 129 10.58 8.50 6.35
CA ILE A 129 10.58 8.59 4.88
C ILE A 129 9.37 7.91 4.25
N SER A 130 9.12 6.63 4.59
CA SER A 130 8.00 5.88 4.01
C SER A 130 6.66 6.51 4.31
N LEU A 131 6.49 7.04 5.52
CA LEU A 131 5.27 7.72 5.94
C LEU A 131 5.11 9.08 5.22
N THR A 132 6.19 9.85 5.11
CA THR A 132 6.21 11.13 4.37
C THR A 132 5.79 10.92 2.91
N LEU A 133 6.33 9.89 2.25
CA LEU A 133 5.97 9.55 0.87
C LEU A 133 4.49 9.10 0.76
N ALA A 134 4.03 8.27 1.70
CA ALA A 134 2.67 7.74 1.69
C ALA A 134 1.60 8.82 1.90
N LEU A 135 1.93 9.90 2.61
CA LEU A 135 1.04 11.04 2.83
C LEU A 135 0.83 11.93 1.59
N GLY A 136 1.65 11.81 0.55
CA GLY A 136 1.53 12.63 -0.65
C GLY A 136 0.15 12.57 -1.31
N GLU A 137 -0.45 11.39 -1.42
CA GLU A 137 -1.78 11.21 -2.02
C GLU A 137 -2.92 11.76 -1.16
N PRO A 138 -3.05 11.43 0.15
CA PRO A 138 -4.09 12.03 0.98
C PRO A 138 -3.98 13.55 1.06
N LEU A 139 -2.78 14.12 1.19
CA LEU A 139 -2.59 15.58 1.17
C LEU A 139 -3.09 16.20 -0.14
N ARG A 140 -2.75 15.61 -1.28
CA ARG A 140 -3.25 16.06 -2.59
C ARG A 140 -4.78 15.99 -2.68
N ARG A 141 -5.40 14.95 -2.12
CA ARG A 141 -6.86 14.80 -2.07
C ARG A 141 -7.51 15.82 -1.13
N ILE A 142 -6.88 16.16 -0.02
CA ILE A 142 -7.36 17.23 0.88
C ILE A 142 -7.28 18.58 0.14
N HIS A 143 -6.15 18.92 -0.47
CA HIS A 143 -6.01 20.16 -1.23
C HIS A 143 -6.99 20.30 -2.39
N SER A 144 -7.39 19.18 -3.01
CA SER A 144 -8.43 19.16 -4.05
C SER A 144 -9.87 19.08 -3.51
N GLY A 145 -10.07 19.11 -2.19
CA GLY A 145 -11.38 19.02 -1.53
C GLY A 145 -12.06 17.64 -1.61
N ARG A 146 -11.33 16.61 -2.05
CA ARG A 146 -11.86 15.23 -2.14
C ARG A 146 -11.83 14.46 -0.82
N LEU A 147 -10.96 14.86 0.10
CA LEU A 147 -10.92 14.39 1.49
C LEU A 147 -11.07 15.59 2.42
N LYS A 148 -11.79 15.41 3.52
CA LYS A 148 -12.06 16.47 4.49
C LYS A 148 -12.12 15.89 5.91
N PRO A 149 -11.03 15.32 6.44
CA PRO A 149 -11.01 14.92 7.83
C PRO A 149 -11.20 16.16 8.72
N ALA A 150 -11.89 16.02 9.83
CA ALA A 150 -12.02 17.09 10.81
C ALA A 150 -10.78 17.16 11.70
N LYS A 151 -10.16 16.01 11.98
CA LYS A 151 -9.02 15.89 12.88
C LYS A 151 -7.99 14.89 12.40
N VAL A 152 -6.71 15.18 12.63
CA VAL A 152 -5.58 14.28 12.35
C VAL A 152 -4.64 14.26 13.55
N ASP A 153 -4.49 13.11 14.17
CA ASP A 153 -3.52 12.85 15.24
C ASP A 153 -2.42 11.91 14.71
N LEU A 154 -1.17 12.37 14.71
CA LEU A 154 -0.01 11.58 14.33
C LEU A 154 0.97 11.50 15.50
N ARG A 155 1.33 10.27 15.91
CA ARG A 155 2.38 9.98 16.86
C ARG A 155 3.47 9.14 16.20
N VAL A 156 4.73 9.55 16.31
CA VAL A 156 5.85 8.84 15.67
C VAL A 156 6.94 8.57 16.68
N LEU A 157 7.32 7.31 16.81
CA LEU A 157 8.48 6.84 17.57
C LEU A 157 9.66 6.63 16.60
N LEU A 158 10.74 7.34 16.84
CA LEU A 158 12.00 7.26 16.10
C LEU A 158 13.16 6.97 17.07
N PRO A 159 14.26 6.36 16.63
CA PRO A 159 15.44 6.20 17.46
C PRO A 159 15.96 7.55 17.97
N GLY A 160 16.43 7.60 19.21
CA GLY A 160 17.09 8.76 19.80
C GLY A 160 18.37 9.14 19.05
N ARG A 161 18.87 10.37 19.28
CA ARG A 161 20.11 10.82 18.65
C ARG A 161 21.36 10.17 19.24
N ASP A 162 21.32 9.88 20.53
CA ASP A 162 22.49 9.47 21.32
C ASP A 162 22.55 7.94 21.51
N ILE A 163 21.74 7.18 20.73
CA ILE A 163 21.78 5.74 20.81
C ILE A 163 22.84 5.15 19.89
N ASP A 164 23.37 4.03 20.30
CA ASP A 164 24.21 3.19 19.45
C ASP A 164 23.33 2.42 18.46
N LEU A 165 23.32 2.87 17.18
CA LEU A 165 22.47 2.26 16.16
C LEU A 165 22.97 0.86 15.81
N ALA A 166 22.06 -0.11 15.78
CA ALA A 166 22.34 -1.42 15.23
C ALA A 166 22.48 -1.38 13.69
N PHE A 167 21.84 -0.41 13.03
CA PHE A 167 21.94 -0.07 11.61
C PHE A 167 21.31 1.32 11.36
N PRO A 168 21.82 2.10 10.37
CA PRO A 168 22.98 1.82 9.53
C PRO A 168 24.30 1.87 10.29
N VAL A 169 25.27 1.02 9.90
CA VAL A 169 26.62 0.98 10.49
C VAL A 169 27.66 0.75 9.39
N PRO A 170 28.91 1.25 9.55
CA PRO A 170 29.99 0.95 8.62
C PRO A 170 30.31 -0.56 8.58
N VAL A 171 30.69 -1.09 7.40
CA VAL A 171 31.09 -2.50 7.24
C VAL A 171 32.44 -2.77 7.90
N GLU A 172 33.37 -1.83 7.82
CA GLU A 172 34.75 -1.96 8.34
C GLU A 172 34.86 -1.64 9.83
N GLY A 173 33.71 -1.42 10.52
CA GLY A 173 33.71 -1.03 11.94
C GLY A 173 33.71 0.48 12.12
N ARG A 174 33.64 0.91 13.39
CA ARG A 174 33.73 2.33 13.78
C ARG A 174 35.14 2.63 14.20
N ASP A 175 35.83 3.47 13.45
CA ASP A 175 37.14 3.98 13.82
C ASP A 175 37.00 5.41 14.37
N GLY A 176 37.18 5.56 15.68
CA GLY A 176 37.18 6.87 16.36
C GLY A 176 35.84 7.33 16.93
N ASP A 177 35.84 8.59 17.40
CA ASP A 177 34.70 9.22 18.07
C ASP A 177 33.66 9.77 17.07
N GLU A 178 34.03 9.93 15.78
CA GLU A 178 33.16 10.42 14.72
C GLU A 178 32.53 9.26 13.96
N ASP A 179 31.19 9.22 13.91
CA ASP A 179 30.41 8.25 13.11
C ASP A 179 29.64 8.97 12.00
N PRO A 180 30.26 9.16 10.82
CA PRO A 180 29.63 9.88 9.72
C PRO A 180 28.37 9.18 9.18
N VAL A 181 28.24 7.85 9.39
CA VAL A 181 27.04 7.10 9.04
C VAL A 181 25.89 7.47 9.98
N HIS A 182 26.18 7.58 11.27
CA HIS A 182 25.23 8.02 12.29
C HIS A 182 24.77 9.46 12.04
N GLU A 183 25.69 10.38 11.79
CA GLU A 183 25.38 11.79 11.51
C GLU A 183 24.50 11.95 10.27
N ARG A 184 24.83 11.25 9.19
CA ARG A 184 24.03 11.24 7.98
C ARG A 184 22.60 10.70 8.24
N TRP A 185 22.49 9.58 8.98
CA TRP A 185 21.20 9.05 9.37
C TRP A 185 20.41 10.05 10.22
N LEU A 186 21.06 10.69 11.21
CA LEU A 186 20.45 11.68 12.09
C LEU A 186 19.91 12.88 11.30
N ALA A 187 20.71 13.42 10.39
CA ALA A 187 20.31 14.51 9.50
C ALA A 187 19.08 14.10 8.65
N GLN A 188 19.11 12.90 8.05
CA GLN A 188 18.01 12.38 7.26
C GLN A 188 16.74 12.16 8.12
N ARG A 189 16.85 11.58 9.33
CA ARG A 189 15.74 11.38 10.27
C ARG A 189 15.08 12.73 10.60
N ASN A 190 15.89 13.74 10.95
CA ASN A 190 15.41 15.05 11.34
C ASN A 190 14.75 15.78 10.16
N ALA A 191 15.39 15.81 8.99
CA ALA A 191 14.84 16.44 7.79
C ALA A 191 13.48 15.85 7.40
N GLN A 192 13.37 14.52 7.38
CA GLN A 192 12.11 13.85 7.05
C GLN A 192 11.01 14.07 8.10
N GLY A 193 11.37 14.08 9.38
CA GLY A 193 10.45 14.41 10.47
C GLY A 193 9.93 15.85 10.38
N GLN A 194 10.80 16.81 10.05
CA GLN A 194 10.41 18.21 9.85
C GLN A 194 9.48 18.38 8.65
N VAL A 195 9.77 17.74 7.50
CA VAL A 195 8.92 17.77 6.31
C VAL A 195 7.53 17.19 6.63
N LEU A 196 7.49 16.04 7.30
CA LEU A 196 6.26 15.40 7.73
C LEU A 196 5.42 16.32 8.62
N ARG A 197 6.05 16.88 9.64
CA ARG A 197 5.42 17.82 10.58
C ARG A 197 4.89 19.07 9.88
N HIS A 198 5.72 19.68 9.03
CA HIS A 198 5.37 20.89 8.28
C HIS A 198 4.15 20.67 7.38
N ASN A 199 4.16 19.63 6.56
CA ASN A 199 3.09 19.32 5.62
C ASN A 199 1.75 19.08 6.32
N LEU A 200 1.76 18.38 7.44
CA LEU A 200 0.53 18.12 8.19
C LEU A 200 0.04 19.37 8.93
N LEU A 201 0.92 20.10 9.63
CA LEU A 201 0.53 21.30 10.36
C LEU A 201 0.02 22.43 9.43
N ALA A 202 0.49 22.47 8.18
CA ALA A 202 -0.02 23.42 7.19
C ALA A 202 -1.52 23.27 6.94
N LEU A 203 -2.08 22.07 7.11
CA LEU A 203 -3.52 21.81 6.95
C LEU A 203 -4.38 22.58 7.94
N ARG A 204 -3.85 22.99 9.10
CA ARG A 204 -4.56 23.83 10.07
C ARG A 204 -4.96 25.17 9.44
N ALA A 205 -3.99 25.85 8.84
CA ALA A 205 -4.19 27.18 8.26
C ALA A 205 -4.92 27.12 6.90
N THR A 206 -4.64 26.08 6.08
CA THR A 206 -5.16 26.01 4.72
C THR A 206 -6.54 25.36 4.62
N HIS A 207 -6.88 24.46 5.53
CA HIS A 207 -8.12 23.68 5.47
C HIS A 207 -8.94 23.66 6.77
N GLY A 208 -8.45 24.30 7.85
CA GLY A 208 -9.14 24.33 9.14
C GLY A 208 -9.19 22.97 9.86
N ILE A 209 -8.32 22.04 9.51
CA ILE A 209 -8.27 20.70 10.11
C ILE A 209 -7.54 20.78 11.46
N ASP A 210 -8.09 20.18 12.53
CA ASP A 210 -7.36 20.04 13.81
C ASP A 210 -6.27 18.98 13.66
N VAL A 211 -5.00 19.41 13.60
CA VAL A 211 -3.86 18.51 13.39
C VAL A 211 -2.94 18.51 14.60
N ARG A 212 -2.59 17.35 15.10
CA ARG A 212 -1.55 17.16 16.11
C ARG A 212 -0.49 16.23 15.58
N VAL A 213 0.77 16.62 15.69
CA VAL A 213 1.93 15.82 15.26
C VAL A 213 2.94 15.79 16.40
N SER A 214 3.21 14.62 16.92
CA SER A 214 4.11 14.40 18.04
C SER A 214 5.17 13.35 17.69
N PHE A 215 6.42 13.64 18.08
CA PHE A 215 7.55 12.73 17.92
C PHE A 215 8.13 12.41 19.29
N ARG A 216 8.52 11.15 19.50
CA ARG A 216 9.26 10.73 20.69
C ARG A 216 10.43 9.85 20.30
N ALA A 217 11.48 9.89 21.11
CA ALA A 217 12.73 9.16 20.91
C ALA A 217 12.67 7.79 21.60
N LEU A 218 13.04 6.74 20.89
CA LEU A 218 13.28 5.39 21.42
C LEU A 218 14.72 5.26 21.87
N PRO A 219 15.00 4.56 22.98
CA PRO A 219 16.36 4.29 23.44
C PRO A 219 17.02 3.10 22.72
N PHE A 220 16.48 2.67 21.57
CA PHE A 220 16.99 1.54 20.79
C PHE A 220 16.64 1.69 19.29
N THR A 221 17.34 0.92 18.46
CA THR A 221 17.05 0.79 17.03
C THR A 221 15.86 -0.17 16.82
N PRO A 222 14.72 0.30 16.31
CA PRO A 222 13.59 -0.60 16.08
C PRO A 222 13.92 -1.59 14.94
N PRO A 223 13.77 -2.91 15.17
CA PRO A 223 14.04 -3.93 14.15
C PRO A 223 12.94 -4.04 13.09
N VAL A 224 11.82 -3.36 13.31
CA VAL A 224 10.61 -3.42 12.49
C VAL A 224 10.03 -2.04 12.27
N LYS A 225 9.20 -1.93 11.23
CA LYS A 225 8.26 -0.84 11.05
C LYS A 225 6.90 -1.28 11.52
N LEU A 226 6.20 -0.41 12.20
CA LEU A 226 4.81 -0.59 12.57
C LEU A 226 4.05 0.71 12.23
N TYR A 227 2.92 0.59 11.58
CA TYR A 227 1.97 1.67 11.39
C TYR A 227 0.61 1.19 11.88
N LEU A 228 -0.01 1.96 12.75
CA LEU A 228 -1.33 1.69 13.29
C LEU A 228 -2.27 2.77 12.77
N LEU A 229 -3.36 2.36 12.14
CA LEU A 229 -4.27 3.26 11.44
C LEU A 229 -5.66 3.18 12.07
N ASN A 230 -6.16 4.29 12.58
CA ASN A 230 -7.53 4.47 13.11
C ASN A 230 -7.97 3.40 14.12
N ARG A 231 -7.01 2.75 14.79
CA ARG A 231 -7.23 1.60 15.70
C ARG A 231 -7.83 0.36 15.04
N GLU A 232 -7.97 0.36 13.72
CA GLU A 232 -8.60 -0.71 12.94
C GLU A 232 -7.59 -1.55 12.18
N GLU A 233 -6.42 -1.02 11.89
CA GLU A 233 -5.42 -1.69 11.08
C GLU A 233 -4.00 -1.54 11.66
N ALA A 234 -3.24 -2.64 11.64
CA ALA A 234 -1.82 -2.67 11.92
C ALA A 234 -1.04 -3.13 10.68
N LEU A 235 -0.08 -2.33 10.25
CA LEU A 235 0.81 -2.62 9.14
C LEU A 235 2.22 -2.86 9.68
N PHE A 236 2.78 -4.02 9.38
CA PHE A 236 4.04 -4.48 9.94
C PHE A 236 5.04 -4.81 8.83
N ALA A 237 6.30 -4.43 9.01
CA ALA A 237 7.38 -4.81 8.10
C ALA A 237 8.71 -4.97 8.84
N TYR A 238 9.48 -6.00 8.49
CA TYR A 238 10.86 -6.14 8.95
C TYR A 238 11.77 -5.18 8.20
N TYR A 239 12.81 -4.68 8.88
CA TYR A 239 13.94 -4.08 8.19
C TYR A 239 14.84 -5.18 7.64
N THR A 240 14.89 -5.30 6.31
CA THR A 240 15.84 -6.20 5.65
C THR A 240 17.17 -5.48 5.55
N LEU A 241 18.22 -6.05 6.12
CA LEU A 241 19.57 -5.49 6.09
C LEU A 241 20.29 -5.90 4.82
N ALA A 242 20.98 -4.96 4.21
CA ALA A 242 21.82 -5.21 3.03
C ALA A 242 23.07 -4.34 3.08
N ARG A 243 24.14 -4.84 2.46
CA ARG A 243 25.34 -4.07 2.21
C ARG A 243 25.04 -3.03 1.13
N SER A 244 25.32 -1.77 1.39
CA SER A 244 25.09 -0.66 0.49
C SER A 244 26.27 0.31 0.51
N LYS A 245 26.40 1.15 -0.53
CA LYS A 245 27.38 2.22 -0.57
C LYS A 245 26.66 3.53 -0.27
N ALA A 246 27.08 4.18 0.80
CA ALA A 246 26.62 5.51 1.16
C ALA A 246 27.67 6.53 0.70
N GLN A 247 27.24 7.59 0.03
CA GLN A 247 28.12 8.73 -0.25
C GLN A 247 28.04 9.69 0.93
N ILE A 248 29.17 9.92 1.56
CA ILE A 248 29.35 10.80 2.71
C ILE A 248 30.60 11.65 2.42
N ASP A 249 30.46 12.97 2.46
CA ASP A 249 31.56 13.94 2.26
C ASP A 249 32.44 13.68 1.02
N GLN A 250 31.81 13.33 -0.11
CA GLN A 250 32.46 12.96 -1.39
C GLN A 250 33.15 11.59 -1.44
N GLU A 251 33.17 10.86 -0.34
CA GLU A 251 33.67 9.49 -0.29
C GLU A 251 32.53 8.46 -0.29
N TYR A 252 32.82 7.24 -0.75
CA TYR A 252 31.86 6.12 -0.71
C TYR A 252 32.22 5.19 0.44
N LEU A 253 31.37 5.17 1.46
CA LEU A 253 31.51 4.26 2.58
C LEU A 253 30.58 3.05 2.40
N GLU A 254 31.08 1.85 2.62
CA GLU A 254 30.24 0.65 2.65
C GLU A 254 29.56 0.52 4.01
N THR A 255 28.25 0.32 3.99
CA THR A 255 27.42 0.24 5.20
C THR A 255 26.52 -0.98 5.17
N TYR A 256 26.21 -1.53 6.34
CA TYR A 256 25.02 -2.36 6.53
C TYR A 256 23.85 -1.44 6.82
N ASP A 257 22.91 -1.36 5.88
CA ASP A 257 21.78 -0.44 5.98
C ASP A 257 20.44 -1.17 5.78
N ALA A 258 19.40 -0.56 6.34
CA ALA A 258 18.04 -1.08 6.27
C ALA A 258 17.37 -0.78 4.92
N GLN A 259 16.96 -1.82 4.20
CA GLN A 259 16.19 -1.71 2.95
C GLN A 259 14.71 -1.41 3.21
N GLY A 260 14.46 -0.40 4.06
CA GLY A 260 13.12 -0.12 4.58
C GLY A 260 12.04 0.11 3.52
N ILE A 261 12.40 0.73 2.39
CA ILE A 261 11.47 1.05 1.29
C ILE A 261 10.99 -0.23 0.58
N ARG A 262 11.85 -1.25 0.48
CA ARG A 262 11.59 -2.52 -0.21
C ARG A 262 11.02 -3.61 0.70
N SER A 263 11.01 -3.41 2.01
CA SER A 263 10.46 -4.37 2.98
C SER A 263 9.00 -4.68 2.68
N LEU A 264 8.63 -5.95 2.73
CA LEU A 264 7.25 -6.39 2.56
C LEU A 264 6.40 -5.95 3.75
N LEU A 265 5.28 -5.30 3.44
CA LEU A 265 4.32 -4.80 4.40
C LEU A 265 3.20 -5.81 4.58
N PHE A 266 3.06 -6.33 5.79
CA PHE A 266 2.00 -7.24 6.20
C PHE A 266 0.89 -6.42 6.85
N GLY A 267 -0.37 -6.65 6.45
CA GLY A 267 -1.54 -5.97 7.01
C GLY A 267 -2.36 -6.91 7.88
N PHE A 268 -2.85 -6.40 9.00
CA PHE A 268 -3.75 -7.05 9.94
C PHE A 268 -4.89 -6.08 10.24
N GLU A 269 -6.13 -6.55 10.15
CA GLU A 269 -7.33 -5.71 10.31
C GLU A 269 -8.19 -6.22 11.47
N GLN A 270 -8.85 -5.30 12.20
CA GLN A 270 -9.85 -5.68 13.17
C GLN A 270 -11.08 -6.29 12.46
N GLY A 271 -11.61 -7.37 13.00
CA GLY A 271 -12.91 -7.94 12.61
C GLY A 271 -12.89 -9.23 11.79
N PRO A 272 -12.00 -9.46 10.77
CA PRO A 272 -12.10 -10.65 9.94
C PRO A 272 -11.73 -11.97 10.67
N GLY A 273 -10.99 -11.89 11.77
CA GLY A 273 -10.60 -13.07 12.53
C GLY A 273 -9.92 -12.74 13.86
N PRO A 274 -9.98 -13.66 14.85
CA PRO A 274 -9.45 -13.41 16.19
C PRO A 274 -7.93 -13.19 16.21
N ARG A 275 -7.19 -13.78 15.26
CA ARG A 275 -5.73 -13.61 15.15
C ARG A 275 -5.35 -12.19 14.74
N ASP A 276 -6.01 -11.66 13.73
CA ASP A 276 -5.71 -10.32 13.19
C ASP A 276 -6.15 -9.24 14.19
N THR A 277 -7.34 -9.40 14.78
CA THR A 277 -7.82 -8.54 15.87
C THR A 277 -6.83 -8.52 17.03
N ALA A 278 -6.38 -9.69 17.50
CA ALA A 278 -5.40 -9.77 18.60
C ALA A 278 -4.07 -9.11 18.23
N PHE A 279 -3.62 -9.23 16.97
CA PHE A 279 -2.39 -8.55 16.51
C PHE A 279 -2.54 -7.04 16.55
N VAL A 280 -3.67 -6.49 16.06
CA VAL A 280 -3.96 -5.05 16.09
C VAL A 280 -3.98 -4.53 17.53
N GLU A 281 -4.72 -5.21 18.42
CA GLU A 281 -4.82 -4.84 19.84
C GLU A 281 -3.44 -4.87 20.55
N GLN A 282 -2.67 -5.96 20.37
CA GLN A 282 -1.35 -6.10 20.98
C GLN A 282 -0.37 -5.05 20.44
N SER A 283 -0.47 -4.72 19.16
CA SER A 283 0.36 -3.68 18.55
C SER A 283 0.07 -2.29 19.13
N HIS A 284 -1.20 -1.95 19.37
CA HIS A 284 -1.59 -0.71 20.06
C HIS A 284 -1.11 -0.69 21.52
N MET A 285 -1.29 -1.80 22.25
CA MET A 285 -0.80 -1.91 23.62
C MET A 285 0.72 -1.71 23.68
N TRP A 286 1.46 -2.36 22.78
CA TRP A 286 2.91 -2.24 22.71
C TRP A 286 3.35 -0.81 22.35
N PHE A 287 2.72 -0.19 21.36
CA PHE A 287 3.03 1.20 20.98
C PHE A 287 2.79 2.16 22.15
N ASN A 288 1.62 2.07 22.81
CA ASN A 288 1.30 2.92 23.95
C ASN A 288 2.26 2.69 25.13
N ALA A 289 2.64 1.45 25.41
CA ALA A 289 3.64 1.16 26.43
C ALA A 289 4.98 1.84 26.13
N LEU A 290 5.48 1.75 24.89
CA LEU A 290 6.69 2.46 24.47
C LEU A 290 6.54 3.99 24.61
N TRP A 291 5.39 4.50 24.16
CA TRP A 291 5.09 5.93 24.17
C TRP A 291 5.06 6.51 25.59
N GLU A 292 4.44 5.81 26.51
CA GLU A 292 4.18 6.29 27.87
C GLU A 292 5.34 6.05 28.85
N THR A 293 6.21 5.06 28.57
CA THR A 293 7.22 4.63 29.55
C THR A 293 8.65 4.97 29.15
N ILE A 294 9.18 4.33 28.10
CA ILE A 294 10.60 4.36 27.79
C ILE A 294 11.03 5.40 26.76
N SER A 295 10.07 5.95 26.01
CA SER A 295 10.38 7.00 25.04
C SER A 295 10.52 8.37 25.73
N SER A 296 11.38 9.21 25.20
CA SER A 296 11.61 10.57 25.64
C SER A 296 11.17 11.59 24.60
N GLU A 297 11.17 12.86 24.94
CA GLU A 297 10.89 13.93 23.98
C GLU A 297 11.91 13.93 22.85
N LEU A 298 11.45 14.07 21.61
CA LEU A 298 12.30 14.13 20.43
C LEU A 298 12.28 15.52 19.81
N VAL A 299 13.40 16.21 19.83
CA VAL A 299 13.61 17.46 19.12
C VAL A 299 14.21 17.14 17.75
N LEU A 300 13.54 17.59 16.69
CA LEU A 300 13.95 17.41 15.28
C LEU A 300 14.87 18.59 14.86
N THR A 301 15.93 18.85 15.60
CA THR A 301 16.94 19.86 15.23
C THR A 301 18.18 19.17 14.66
N GLY A 302 18.78 19.80 13.66
CA GLY A 302 20.07 19.39 13.10
C GLY A 302 21.21 19.64 14.07
#